data_41784a6019b6cfcf9abf53a8e360f0b4
#
_entry.id   41784a6019b6cfcf9abf53a8e360f0b4
#
_cell.length_a   1.000
_cell.length_b   1.000
_cell.length_c   1.000
_cell.angle_alpha   90.00
_cell.angle_beta   90.00
_cell.angle_gamma   90.00
#
_symmetry.space_group_name_H-M   'P 1'
#
loop_
_entity.id
_entity.type
_entity.pdbx_description
1 polymer ?
#
loop_
_entity_poly.entity_id
_entity_poly.type
_entity_poly.pdbx_seq_one_letter_code
_entity_poly.pdbx_strand_id
1 'polypeptide(L)'
;MKRIHVCEDEDAIRDYDVINLKRSGYDVIDVSNAAQAMDAYVHYGGLIDVALLDIMMPGMDGSELCRWLRQKSDTMGIIMLSAKSQEVDKIRCLTQGADDYVTKPFSPSELVARVDAVYRRVSLSIARPPEDEGRTLISGPFSINTKSRIFTKNGTGIEITQVEYQLLVYFMENSG
;
A
#
# COMPACT_ATOMS: atom_id res chain seq x y z
N MET A 1 -13.31 8.03 5.14
CA MET A 1 -12.64 9.31 4.84
C MET A 1 -11.24 8.95 4.39
N LYS A 2 -10.77 9.48 3.26
CA LYS A 2 -9.46 9.12 2.68
C LYS A 2 -8.37 9.93 3.37
N ARG A 3 -7.55 9.30 4.20
CA ARG A 3 -6.53 9.99 5.01
C ARG A 3 -5.13 9.81 4.45
N ILE A 4 -4.49 10.94 4.19
CA ILE A 4 -3.12 10.99 3.66
C ILE A 4 -2.19 11.57 4.72
N HIS A 5 -1.04 10.93 4.91
CA HIS A 5 0.02 11.42 5.78
C HIS A 5 1.14 12.00 4.91
N VAL A 6 1.45 13.26 5.05
CA VAL A 6 2.53 13.96 4.34
C VAL A 6 3.67 14.22 5.30
N CYS A 7 4.85 13.68 5.02
CA CYS A 7 6.08 13.92 5.79
C CYS A 7 7.13 14.57 4.88
N GLU A 8 7.33 15.87 5.05
CA GLU A 8 8.18 16.74 4.24
C GLU A 8 8.78 17.82 5.13
N ASP A 9 10.09 17.99 5.14
CA ASP A 9 10.76 18.95 6.02
C ASP A 9 10.74 20.38 5.49
N GLU A 10 10.65 20.57 4.17
CA GLU A 10 10.53 21.90 3.55
C GLU A 10 9.10 22.43 3.66
N ASP A 11 8.87 23.46 4.48
CA ASP A 11 7.54 24.03 4.73
C ASP A 11 6.79 24.41 3.44
N ALA A 12 7.47 25.05 2.48
CA ALA A 12 6.86 25.51 1.23
C ALA A 12 6.39 24.34 0.33
N ILE A 13 7.14 23.24 0.32
CA ILE A 13 6.77 22.03 -0.44
C ILE A 13 5.63 21.31 0.28
N ARG A 14 5.73 21.15 1.59
CA ARG A 14 4.69 20.54 2.42
C ARG A 14 3.35 21.26 2.28
N ASP A 15 3.34 22.58 2.42
CA ASP A 15 2.13 23.40 2.26
C ASP A 15 1.52 23.26 0.87
N TYR A 16 2.36 23.23 -0.17
CA TYR A 16 1.92 23.06 -1.54
C TYR A 16 1.23 21.69 -1.76
N ASP A 17 1.82 20.62 -1.26
CA ASP A 17 1.27 19.27 -1.36
C ASP A 17 -0.04 19.15 -0.58
N VAL A 18 -0.06 19.67 0.66
CA VAL A 18 -1.23 19.68 1.53
C VAL A 18 -2.42 20.39 0.88
N ILE A 19 -2.20 21.60 0.32
CA ILE A 19 -3.26 22.38 -0.34
C ILE A 19 -3.86 21.59 -1.52
N ASN A 20 -3.04 20.98 -2.35
CA ASN A 20 -3.50 20.24 -3.54
C ASN A 20 -4.23 18.94 -3.17
N LEU A 21 -3.76 18.22 -2.17
CA LEU A 21 -4.41 17.03 -1.66
C LEU A 21 -5.77 17.36 -1.00
N LYS A 22 -5.82 18.40 -0.16
CA LYS A 22 -7.09 18.84 0.46
C LYS A 22 -8.11 19.28 -0.60
N ARG A 23 -7.68 20.01 -1.65
CA ARG A 23 -8.54 20.37 -2.79
C ARG A 23 -9.11 19.16 -3.53
N SER A 24 -8.37 18.05 -3.53
CA SER A 24 -8.78 16.78 -4.14
C SER A 24 -9.65 15.93 -3.21
N GLY A 25 -10.04 16.45 -2.04
CA GLY A 25 -10.96 15.79 -1.10
C GLY A 25 -10.33 14.83 -0.12
N TYR A 26 -9.01 14.91 0.09
CA TYR A 26 -8.31 14.11 1.10
C TYR A 26 -8.30 14.79 2.47
N ASP A 27 -8.36 13.96 3.52
CA ASP A 27 -8.01 14.35 4.89
C ASP A 27 -6.48 14.23 5.03
N VAL A 28 -5.80 15.35 5.28
CA VAL A 28 -4.35 15.41 5.26
C VAL A 28 -3.79 15.70 6.63
N ILE A 29 -2.92 14.82 7.10
CA ILE A 29 -2.08 14.99 8.28
C ILE A 29 -0.69 15.34 7.75
N ASP A 30 -0.16 16.49 8.11
CA ASP A 30 1.15 16.95 7.68
C ASP A 30 2.10 17.09 8.85
N VAL A 31 3.34 16.68 8.64
CA VAL A 31 4.43 16.70 9.61
C VAL A 31 5.76 17.02 8.93
N SER A 32 6.71 17.55 9.69
CA SER A 32 8.00 18.01 9.17
C SER A 32 9.17 17.05 9.37
N ASN A 33 8.98 15.93 10.05
CA ASN A 33 10.03 14.95 10.30
C ASN A 33 9.49 13.57 10.66
N ALA A 34 10.35 12.57 10.60
CA ALA A 34 10.00 11.18 10.85
C ALA A 34 9.47 10.92 12.27
N ALA A 35 9.99 11.59 13.30
CA ALA A 35 9.52 11.40 14.67
C ALA A 35 8.05 11.81 14.81
N GLN A 36 7.70 12.99 14.28
CA GLN A 36 6.29 13.43 14.23
C GLN A 36 5.41 12.50 13.40
N ALA A 37 5.96 11.93 12.32
CA ALA A 37 5.23 10.97 11.49
C ALA A 37 4.89 9.69 12.28
N MET A 38 5.82 9.18 13.06
CA MET A 38 5.62 8.01 13.91
C MET A 38 4.58 8.30 15.01
N ASP A 39 4.69 9.47 15.67
CA ASP A 39 3.74 9.92 16.71
C ASP A 39 2.32 10.07 16.11
N ALA A 40 2.19 10.69 14.93
CA ALA A 40 0.93 10.82 14.24
C ALA A 40 0.33 9.45 13.87
N TYR A 41 1.13 8.51 13.38
CA TYR A 41 0.67 7.15 13.10
C TYR A 41 0.05 6.48 14.33
N VAL A 42 0.72 6.59 15.48
CA VAL A 42 0.22 6.05 16.76
C VAL A 42 -1.03 6.79 17.22
N HIS A 43 -1.03 8.12 17.16
CA HIS A 43 -2.15 8.96 17.57
C HIS A 43 -3.45 8.64 16.80
N TYR A 44 -3.34 8.42 15.50
CA TYR A 44 -4.47 8.06 14.65
C TYR A 44 -4.77 6.54 14.62
N GLY A 45 -4.13 5.75 15.51
CA GLY A 45 -4.35 4.31 15.62
C GLY A 45 -4.04 3.52 14.34
N GLY A 46 -3.10 4.02 13.52
CA GLY A 46 -2.76 3.40 12.24
C GLY A 46 -3.77 3.63 11.12
N LEU A 47 -4.81 4.44 11.34
CA LEU A 47 -5.86 4.72 10.36
C LEU A 47 -5.40 5.77 9.34
N ILE A 48 -4.38 5.41 8.56
CA ILE A 48 -3.79 6.19 7.47
C ILE A 48 -3.83 5.32 6.22
N ASP A 49 -4.41 5.85 5.14
CA ASP A 49 -4.56 5.09 3.89
C ASP A 49 -3.30 5.16 3.03
N VAL A 50 -2.69 6.34 2.90
CA VAL A 50 -1.46 6.56 2.11
C VAL A 50 -0.52 7.50 2.85
N ALA A 51 0.77 7.18 2.86
CA ALA A 51 1.84 8.05 3.33
C ALA A 51 2.67 8.56 2.14
N LEU A 52 2.90 9.87 2.10
CA LEU A 52 3.85 10.55 1.22
C LEU A 52 5.08 10.92 2.04
N LEU A 53 6.23 10.38 1.67
CA LEU A 53 7.45 10.51 2.46
C LEU A 53 8.58 11.13 1.62
N ASP A 54 9.07 12.30 2.01
CA ASP A 54 10.33 12.77 1.44
C ASP A 54 11.48 11.89 1.91
N ILE A 55 12.39 11.56 1.00
CA ILE A 55 13.58 10.77 1.32
C ILE A 55 14.60 11.62 2.07
N MET A 56 14.76 12.87 1.68
CA MET A 56 15.85 13.73 2.12
C MET A 56 15.47 14.56 3.35
N MET A 57 15.17 13.91 4.47
CA MET A 57 14.85 14.58 5.72
C MET A 57 16.03 14.51 6.71
N PRO A 58 16.23 15.54 7.57
CA PRO A 58 17.25 15.50 8.59
C PRO A 58 16.93 14.49 9.70
N GLY A 59 17.95 13.79 10.18
CA GLY A 59 17.83 12.73 11.19
C GLY A 59 17.46 11.39 10.55
N MET A 60 16.29 10.86 10.85
CA MET A 60 15.77 9.65 10.23
C MET A 60 15.28 9.98 8.82
N ASP A 61 15.85 9.35 7.80
CA ASP A 61 15.44 9.56 6.40
C ASP A 61 14.11 8.86 6.08
N GLY A 62 13.50 9.26 4.95
CA GLY A 62 12.22 8.71 4.53
C GLY A 62 12.26 7.21 4.23
N SER A 63 13.42 6.66 3.88
CA SER A 63 13.56 5.22 3.62
C SER A 63 13.51 4.42 4.93
N GLU A 64 14.07 4.95 6.00
CA GLU A 64 13.99 4.34 7.33
C GLU A 64 12.56 4.42 7.88
N LEU A 65 11.90 5.59 7.70
CA LEU A 65 10.50 5.77 8.07
C LEU A 65 9.59 4.82 7.27
N CYS A 66 9.81 4.65 5.96
CA CYS A 66 9.09 3.71 5.12
C CYS A 66 9.16 2.28 5.67
N ARG A 67 10.37 1.80 6.01
CA ARG A 67 10.56 0.48 6.63
C ARG A 67 9.82 0.34 7.95
N TRP A 68 9.87 1.37 8.80
CA TRP A 68 9.16 1.35 10.08
C TRP A 68 7.63 1.29 9.88
N LEU A 69 7.07 2.11 9.00
CA LEU A 69 5.64 2.09 8.68
C LEU A 69 5.21 0.75 8.10
N ARG A 70 6.01 0.17 7.21
CA ARG A 70 5.71 -1.14 6.61
C ARG A 70 5.70 -2.28 7.64
N GLN A 71 6.54 -2.21 8.66
CA GLN A 71 6.49 -3.16 9.80
C GLN A 71 5.21 -3.02 10.64
N LYS A 72 4.55 -1.86 10.59
CA LYS A 72 3.31 -1.60 11.33
C LYS A 72 2.05 -1.86 10.51
N SER A 73 2.13 -1.74 9.19
CA SER A 73 0.99 -1.92 8.29
C SER A 73 1.42 -2.48 6.94
N ASP A 74 0.89 -3.64 6.59
CA ASP A 74 1.08 -4.26 5.28
C ASP A 74 0.14 -3.66 4.22
N THR A 75 -0.93 -3.00 4.65
CA THR A 75 -2.00 -2.49 3.77
C THR A 75 -1.88 -1.02 3.43
N MET A 76 -1.21 -0.19 4.27
CA MET A 76 -1.04 1.24 3.98
C MET A 76 -0.24 1.46 2.70
N GLY A 77 -0.69 2.37 1.84
CA GLY A 77 0.09 2.79 0.68
C GLY A 77 1.26 3.70 1.09
N ILE A 78 2.43 3.52 0.49
CA ILE A 78 3.60 4.37 0.74
C ILE A 78 4.16 4.86 -0.59
N ILE A 79 4.22 6.18 -0.75
CA ILE A 79 4.81 6.85 -1.91
C ILE A 79 6.05 7.63 -1.45
N MET A 80 7.19 7.35 -2.07
CA MET A 80 8.43 8.07 -1.80
C MET A 80 8.56 9.28 -2.71
N LEU A 81 8.88 10.44 -2.14
CA LEU A 81 9.19 11.67 -2.87
C LEU A 81 10.70 11.91 -2.81
N SER A 82 11.34 12.23 -3.93
CA SER A 82 12.79 12.44 -3.95
C SER A 82 13.26 13.33 -5.09
N ALA A 83 14.27 14.15 -4.81
CA ALA A 83 15.03 14.87 -5.84
C ALA A 83 15.96 13.93 -6.64
N LYS A 84 16.20 12.69 -6.18
CA LYS A 84 17.07 11.73 -6.85
C LYS A 84 16.30 11.00 -7.95
N SER A 85 16.82 11.06 -9.19
CA SER A 85 16.22 10.42 -10.35
C SER A 85 16.89 9.09 -10.74
N GLN A 86 17.93 8.67 -10.01
CA GLN A 86 18.68 7.47 -10.37
C GLN A 86 17.83 6.21 -10.18
N GLU A 87 17.92 5.31 -11.14
CA GLU A 87 17.15 4.05 -11.15
C GLU A 87 17.44 3.18 -9.91
N VAL A 88 18.69 3.18 -9.45
CA VAL A 88 19.12 2.44 -8.25
C VAL A 88 18.40 2.90 -6.99
N ASP A 89 18.19 4.22 -6.83
CA ASP A 89 17.48 4.76 -5.67
C ASP A 89 15.98 4.36 -5.71
N LYS A 90 15.37 4.37 -6.90
CA LYS A 90 13.99 3.91 -7.10
C LYS A 90 13.81 2.44 -6.75
N ILE A 91 14.68 1.58 -7.29
CA ILE A 91 14.65 0.13 -7.02
C ILE A 91 14.81 -0.11 -5.50
N ARG A 92 15.74 0.58 -4.86
CA ARG A 92 15.98 0.44 -3.42
C ARG A 92 14.73 0.80 -2.60
N CYS A 93 14.06 1.92 -2.90
CA CYS A 93 12.85 2.33 -2.18
C CYS A 93 11.70 1.32 -2.36
N LEU A 94 11.48 0.85 -3.59
CA LEU A 94 10.43 -0.13 -3.88
C LEU A 94 10.70 -1.48 -3.19
N THR A 95 11.96 -1.95 -3.16
CA THR A 95 12.34 -3.18 -2.45
C THR A 95 12.24 -3.04 -0.92
N GLN A 96 12.29 -1.82 -0.38
CA GLN A 96 12.12 -1.54 1.05
C GLN A 96 10.65 -1.43 1.48
N GLY A 97 9.70 -1.60 0.56
CA GLY A 97 8.28 -1.64 0.86
C GLY A 97 7.47 -0.42 0.43
N ALA A 98 8.07 0.50 -0.34
CA ALA A 98 7.32 1.56 -1.00
C ALA A 98 6.46 1.00 -2.14
N ASP A 99 5.30 1.61 -2.36
CA ASP A 99 4.35 1.24 -3.40
C ASP A 99 4.54 2.04 -4.68
N ASP A 100 5.10 3.25 -4.57
CA ASP A 100 5.44 4.11 -5.70
C ASP A 100 6.59 5.05 -5.34
N TYR A 101 7.18 5.67 -6.37
CA TYR A 101 8.29 6.61 -6.26
C TYR A 101 8.09 7.76 -7.20
N VAL A 102 8.14 8.99 -6.70
CA VAL A 102 7.94 10.23 -7.47
C VAL A 102 9.18 11.08 -7.41
N THR A 103 9.67 11.48 -8.58
CA THR A 103 10.85 12.35 -8.68
C THR A 103 10.42 13.81 -8.64
N LYS A 104 11.00 14.60 -7.74
CA LYS A 104 10.85 16.06 -7.69
C LYS A 104 11.65 16.72 -8.84
N PRO A 105 11.15 17.76 -9.52
CA PRO A 105 9.84 18.38 -9.31
C PRO A 105 8.71 17.59 -10.01
N PHE A 106 7.54 17.55 -9.40
CA PHE A 106 6.33 16.94 -9.95
C PHE A 106 5.19 17.96 -10.01
N SER A 107 4.20 17.71 -10.86
CA SER A 107 2.99 18.52 -10.90
C SER A 107 1.98 18.08 -9.83
N PRO A 108 1.10 18.98 -9.32
CA PRO A 108 0.03 18.59 -8.40
C PRO A 108 -0.85 17.49 -8.96
N SER A 109 -1.19 17.57 -10.24
CA SER A 109 -2.02 16.57 -10.91
C SER A 109 -1.32 15.19 -10.98
N GLU A 110 0.00 15.16 -11.16
CA GLU A 110 0.75 13.90 -11.09
C GLU A 110 0.70 13.31 -9.70
N LEU A 111 0.99 14.10 -8.65
CA LEU A 111 0.95 13.64 -7.27
C LEU A 111 -0.43 13.07 -6.92
N VAL A 112 -1.50 13.82 -7.20
CA VAL A 112 -2.87 13.39 -6.92
C VAL A 112 -3.22 12.10 -7.68
N ALA A 113 -2.86 11.99 -8.96
CA ALA A 113 -3.13 10.79 -9.76
C ALA A 113 -2.41 9.54 -9.19
N ARG A 114 -1.19 9.69 -8.69
CA ARG A 114 -0.44 8.60 -8.04
C ARG A 114 -1.04 8.21 -6.70
N VAL A 115 -1.42 9.20 -5.89
CA VAL A 115 -2.14 8.96 -4.62
C VAL A 115 -3.44 8.21 -4.87
N ASP A 116 -4.24 8.62 -5.88
CA ASP A 116 -5.47 7.93 -6.25
C ASP A 116 -5.21 6.48 -6.70
N ALA A 117 -4.16 6.25 -7.47
CA ALA A 117 -3.80 4.91 -7.93
C ALA A 117 -3.40 3.98 -6.77
N VAL A 118 -2.55 4.47 -5.87
CA VAL A 118 -2.12 3.73 -4.67
C VAL A 118 -3.29 3.51 -3.71
N TYR A 119 -4.08 4.56 -3.43
CA TYR A 119 -5.27 4.47 -2.59
C TYR A 119 -6.27 3.43 -3.10
N ARG A 120 -6.56 3.42 -4.41
CA ARG A 120 -7.46 2.42 -5.02
C ARG A 120 -6.96 1.00 -4.77
N ARG A 121 -5.65 0.74 -4.91
CA ARG A 121 -5.07 -0.58 -4.65
C ARG A 121 -5.21 -0.97 -3.18
N VAL A 122 -4.90 -0.07 -2.25
CA VAL A 122 -5.07 -0.25 -0.80
C VAL A 122 -6.53 -0.54 -0.46
N SER A 123 -7.46 0.26 -0.97
CA SER A 123 -8.90 0.08 -0.72
C SER A 123 -9.41 -1.26 -1.24
N LEU A 124 -8.92 -1.72 -2.38
CA LEU A 124 -9.27 -3.04 -2.92
C LEU A 124 -8.67 -4.18 -2.09
N SER A 125 -7.50 -3.98 -1.48
CA SER A 125 -6.89 -4.95 -0.58
C SER A 125 -7.64 -5.04 0.75
N ILE A 126 -8.18 -3.92 1.25
CA ILE A 126 -9.01 -3.87 2.46
C ILE A 126 -10.42 -4.39 2.18
N ALA A 127 -10.97 -4.11 0.99
CA ALA A 127 -12.28 -4.62 0.56
C ALA A 127 -12.26 -6.10 0.17
N ARG A 128 -11.07 -6.71 0.02
CA ARG A 128 -11.01 -8.17 0.07
C ARG A 128 -11.40 -8.58 1.49
N PRO A 129 -12.37 -9.49 1.65
CA PRO A 129 -12.62 -10.11 2.94
C PRO A 129 -11.26 -10.57 3.50
N PRO A 130 -11.00 -10.49 4.82
CA PRO A 130 -9.75 -10.94 5.40
C PRO A 130 -9.40 -12.26 4.74
N GLU A 131 -8.18 -12.36 4.16
CA GLU A 131 -7.78 -13.55 3.43
C GLU A 131 -8.13 -14.72 4.32
N ASP A 132 -9.18 -15.37 3.89
CA ASP A 132 -9.92 -16.45 4.52
C ASP A 132 -8.98 -17.20 5.45
N GLU A 133 -9.36 -17.39 6.71
CA GLU A 133 -8.67 -18.33 7.62
C GLU A 133 -8.74 -19.73 7.02
N GLY A 134 -8.14 -19.89 5.82
CA GLY A 134 -7.97 -21.16 5.15
C GLY A 134 -9.26 -21.97 5.01
N ARG A 135 -10.33 -21.40 4.43
CA ARG A 135 -11.49 -22.22 4.04
C ARG A 135 -11.05 -23.27 3.06
N THR A 136 -11.50 -24.48 3.27
CA THR A 136 -11.42 -25.51 2.24
C THR A 136 -12.75 -25.53 1.50
N LEU A 137 -12.74 -25.01 0.25
CA LEU A 137 -13.89 -25.16 -0.64
C LEU A 137 -13.92 -26.58 -1.16
N ILE A 138 -15.07 -27.20 -1.11
CA ILE A 138 -15.27 -28.58 -1.59
C ILE A 138 -16.40 -28.58 -2.61
N SER A 139 -16.14 -29.15 -3.78
CA SER A 139 -17.16 -29.35 -4.82
C SER A 139 -16.94 -30.72 -5.49
N GLY A 140 -17.78 -31.70 -5.12
CA GLY A 140 -17.65 -33.08 -5.56
C GLY A 140 -16.28 -33.67 -5.15
N PRO A 141 -15.49 -34.20 -6.10
CA PRO A 141 -14.17 -34.78 -5.81
C PRO A 141 -13.07 -33.76 -5.64
N PHE A 142 -13.37 -32.46 -5.79
CA PHE A 142 -12.39 -31.37 -5.78
C PHE A 142 -12.40 -30.62 -4.46
N SER A 143 -11.22 -30.26 -3.98
CA SER A 143 -11.07 -29.31 -2.87
C SER A 143 -9.97 -28.30 -3.11
N ILE A 144 -10.19 -27.07 -2.65
CA ILE A 144 -9.21 -25.99 -2.67
C ILE A 144 -9.04 -25.48 -1.23
N ASN A 145 -7.82 -25.54 -0.72
CA ASN A 145 -7.47 -24.80 0.49
C ASN A 145 -7.03 -23.38 0.10
N THR A 146 -7.84 -22.39 0.48
CA THR A 146 -7.62 -21.00 0.04
C THR A 146 -6.36 -20.37 0.66
N LYS A 147 -5.91 -20.84 1.82
CA LYS A 147 -4.69 -20.35 2.48
C LYS A 147 -3.41 -20.92 1.86
N SER A 148 -3.34 -22.24 1.71
CA SER A 148 -2.17 -22.90 1.11
C SER A 148 -2.18 -22.89 -0.41
N ARG A 149 -3.32 -22.50 -1.05
CA ARG A 149 -3.57 -22.54 -2.49
C ARG A 149 -3.39 -23.93 -3.11
N ILE A 150 -3.58 -24.95 -2.30
CA ILE A 150 -3.48 -26.33 -2.74
C ILE A 150 -4.83 -26.77 -3.30
N PHE A 151 -4.83 -27.17 -4.57
CA PHE A 151 -5.97 -27.80 -5.24
C PHE A 151 -5.78 -29.31 -5.25
N THR A 152 -6.81 -30.05 -4.86
CA THR A 152 -6.78 -31.52 -4.88
C THR A 152 -7.99 -32.10 -5.57
N LYS A 153 -7.82 -33.28 -6.17
CA LYS A 153 -8.89 -34.14 -6.66
C LYS A 153 -8.78 -35.49 -5.97
N ASN A 154 -9.83 -35.89 -5.27
CA ASN A 154 -9.84 -37.13 -4.45
C ASN A 154 -8.64 -37.21 -3.48
N GLY A 155 -8.24 -36.07 -2.89
CA GLY A 155 -7.12 -35.98 -1.98
C GLY A 155 -5.71 -35.93 -2.62
N THR A 156 -5.62 -36.05 -3.95
CA THR A 156 -4.34 -35.95 -4.69
C THR A 156 -4.14 -34.52 -5.14
N GLY A 157 -2.99 -33.90 -4.78
CA GLY A 157 -2.62 -32.55 -5.19
C GLY A 157 -2.44 -32.41 -6.69
N ILE A 158 -2.98 -31.34 -7.26
CA ILE A 158 -2.85 -30.99 -8.68
C ILE A 158 -2.20 -29.59 -8.74
N GLU A 159 -1.13 -29.48 -9.50
CA GLU A 159 -0.51 -28.19 -9.79
C GLU A 159 -1.37 -27.39 -10.75
N ILE A 160 -1.70 -26.15 -10.36
CA ILE A 160 -2.50 -25.22 -11.16
C ILE A 160 -1.81 -23.86 -11.21
N THR A 161 -2.02 -23.15 -12.30
CA THR A 161 -1.54 -21.77 -12.47
C THR A 161 -2.36 -20.80 -11.62
N GLN A 162 -1.84 -19.57 -11.42
CA GLN A 162 -2.55 -18.53 -10.69
C GLN A 162 -3.93 -18.19 -11.31
N VAL A 163 -4.05 -18.22 -12.63
CA VAL A 163 -5.30 -17.92 -13.33
C VAL A 163 -6.32 -19.05 -13.12
N GLU A 164 -5.87 -20.30 -13.24
CA GLU A 164 -6.71 -21.47 -12.99
C GLU A 164 -7.20 -21.52 -11.54
N TYR A 165 -6.33 -21.19 -10.59
CA TYR A 165 -6.71 -21.06 -9.17
C TYR A 165 -7.85 -20.06 -8.98
N GLN A 166 -7.72 -18.85 -9.54
CA GLN A 166 -8.74 -17.81 -9.40
C GLN A 166 -10.09 -18.23 -10.02
N LEU A 167 -10.05 -18.85 -11.17
CA LEU A 167 -11.26 -19.38 -11.85
C LEU A 167 -11.93 -20.48 -11.02
N LEU A 168 -11.16 -21.43 -10.51
CA LEU A 168 -11.66 -22.54 -9.71
C LEU A 168 -12.30 -22.05 -8.40
N VAL A 169 -11.66 -21.11 -7.69
CA VAL A 169 -12.22 -20.50 -6.49
C VAL A 169 -13.56 -19.83 -6.83
N TYR A 170 -13.59 -19.00 -7.87
CA TYR A 170 -14.82 -18.33 -8.32
C TYR A 170 -15.95 -19.31 -8.62
N PHE A 171 -15.66 -20.38 -9.37
CA PHE A 171 -16.68 -21.39 -9.68
C PHE A 171 -17.14 -22.14 -8.44
N MET A 172 -16.23 -22.54 -7.55
CA MET A 172 -16.59 -23.31 -6.35
C MET A 172 -17.39 -22.48 -5.34
N GLU A 173 -17.18 -21.16 -5.28
CA GLU A 173 -17.96 -20.23 -4.46
C GLU A 173 -19.36 -19.96 -5.02
N ASN A 174 -19.54 -20.09 -6.34
CA ASN A 174 -20.80 -19.81 -7.04
C ASN A 174 -21.51 -21.07 -7.54
N SER A 175 -21.07 -22.26 -7.12
CA SER A 175 -21.65 -23.56 -7.49
C SER A 175 -22.64 -24.03 -6.42
N GLY A 176 -23.67 -23.22 -6.11
CA GLY A 176 -24.72 -23.55 -5.16
C GLY A 176 -26.10 -23.29 -5.73
#